data_5755acdc81d793ef78b49ad86fd03c82
#
_entry.id   5755acdc81d793ef78b49ad86fd03c82
#
_cell.length_a   1.000
_cell.length_b   1.000
_cell.length_c   1.000
_cell.angle_alpha   90.00
_cell.angle_beta   90.00
_cell.angle_gamma   90.00
#
_symmetry.space_group_name_H-M   'P 1'
#
loop_
_entity.id
_entity.type
_entity.pdbx_description
1 polymer ?
#
loop_
_entity_poly.entity_id
_entity_poly.type
_entity_poly.pdbx_seq_one_letter_code
_entity_poly.pdbx_strand_id
1 'polypeptide(L)'
;MTPRFAFGCCAALALAGCSETKQPAPLATSDVVAPEASMTPEASAAPAEAEKSIPLALRGRWGLVAADCTSTRGDAKGLITISADSLRYYESVAKLGTVTERSDTSLAANFAFSGEGMEWRRDMTLKLQDGGKALVKQEFGADAIPGPLTYRHCS
;
A
#
# COMPACT_ATOMS: atom_id res chain seq x y z
N MET A 1 -38.02 13.77 -24.35
CA MET A 1 -37.25 13.73 -25.61
C MET A 1 -36.06 12.85 -25.40
N THR A 2 -36.16 11.60 -25.80
CA THR A 2 -35.08 10.60 -25.80
C THR A 2 -34.48 10.52 -27.19
N PRO A 3 -33.19 10.25 -27.35
CA PRO A 3 -32.79 9.33 -28.40
C PRO A 3 -32.11 8.08 -27.86
N ARG A 4 -32.63 6.97 -28.30
CA ARG A 4 -32.02 5.64 -28.32
C ARG A 4 -30.91 5.62 -29.38
N PHE A 5 -29.74 5.10 -29.05
CA PHE A 5 -28.82 4.56 -30.05
C PHE A 5 -28.52 3.11 -29.70
N ALA A 6 -29.04 2.24 -30.54
CA ALA A 6 -28.64 0.86 -30.70
C ALA A 6 -27.61 0.79 -31.84
N PHE A 7 -26.73 -0.19 -31.79
CA PHE A 7 -25.87 -0.80 -32.81
C PHE A 7 -24.53 -1.17 -32.14
N GLY A 8 -24.00 -2.32 -32.27
CA GLY A 8 -24.18 -3.42 -33.17
C GLY A 8 -23.13 -4.49 -32.80
N CYS A 9 -23.56 -5.65 -33.08
CA CYS A 9 -22.90 -6.96 -33.00
C CYS A 9 -21.70 -7.09 -33.97
N CYS A 10 -20.59 -7.77 -33.52
CA CYS A 10 -19.66 -8.59 -34.33
C CYS A 10 -18.77 -9.32 -33.33
N ALA A 11 -18.83 -10.53 -33.08
CA ALA A 11 -18.74 -11.86 -33.67
C ALA A 11 -17.35 -12.21 -34.24
N ALA A 12 -16.80 -13.29 -33.63
CA ALA A 12 -15.91 -14.33 -34.14
C ALA A 12 -14.43 -13.94 -34.39
N LEU A 13 -13.43 -14.76 -34.17
CA LEU A 13 -13.17 -16.17 -34.39
C LEU A 13 -11.92 -16.64 -33.64
N ALA A 14 -11.98 -17.88 -33.24
CA ALA A 14 -10.95 -18.78 -32.79
C ALA A 14 -9.71 -18.90 -33.72
N LEU A 15 -8.58 -19.31 -33.14
CA LEU A 15 -7.72 -20.34 -33.73
C LEU A 15 -6.78 -20.92 -32.67
N ALA A 16 -6.86 -22.22 -32.57
CA ALA A 16 -6.04 -23.14 -31.82
C ALA A 16 -4.61 -23.21 -32.43
N GLY A 17 -3.63 -23.48 -31.56
CA GLY A 17 -2.28 -23.79 -31.97
C GLY A 17 -1.59 -24.60 -30.88
N CYS A 18 -1.85 -25.93 -30.85
CA CYS A 18 -0.99 -26.89 -30.18
C CYS A 18 0.32 -27.02 -30.93
N SER A 19 1.44 -26.97 -30.23
CA SER A 19 2.70 -27.58 -30.69
C SER A 19 3.39 -28.26 -29.52
N GLU A 20 3.17 -29.53 -29.48
CA GLU A 20 3.91 -30.57 -28.76
C GLU A 20 5.28 -30.74 -29.42
N THR A 21 6.36 -30.63 -28.69
CA THR A 21 7.65 -31.13 -29.13
C THR A 21 8.35 -31.88 -28.01
N LYS A 22 8.25 -33.11 -28.17
CA LYS A 22 8.95 -34.33 -27.78
C LYS A 22 10.42 -34.13 -27.34
N GLN A 23 10.65 -34.63 -26.12
CA GLN A 23 11.96 -34.90 -25.51
C GLN A 23 12.67 -36.08 -26.22
N PRO A 24 14.00 -36.09 -26.26
CA PRO A 24 14.69 -37.28 -25.76
C PRO A 24 15.82 -36.96 -24.78
N ALA A 25 15.90 -37.73 -23.74
CA ALA A 25 17.08 -37.87 -22.90
C ALA A 25 18.15 -38.71 -23.61
N PRO A 26 19.43 -38.53 -23.28
CA PRO A 26 20.17 -39.65 -22.76
C PRO A 26 21.04 -39.36 -21.53
N LEU A 27 21.22 -40.41 -20.76
CA LEU A 27 22.13 -40.63 -19.66
C LEU A 27 23.61 -40.42 -20.02
N ALA A 28 24.38 -39.83 -19.10
CA ALA A 28 25.68 -40.37 -18.68
C ALA A 28 26.32 -39.46 -17.60
N THR A 29 26.51 -40.03 -16.46
CA THR A 29 27.63 -39.99 -15.49
C THR A 29 28.75 -38.97 -15.71
N SER A 30 29.06 -38.18 -14.68
CA SER A 30 30.36 -38.19 -13.99
C SER A 30 30.49 -36.99 -13.05
N ASP A 31 30.93 -37.30 -11.85
CA ASP A 31 31.59 -36.47 -10.85
C ASP A 31 32.14 -35.13 -11.35
N VAL A 32 31.85 -34.04 -10.62
CA VAL A 32 32.84 -33.02 -10.27
C VAL A 32 32.26 -32.08 -9.21
N VAL A 33 32.85 -32.14 -8.01
CA VAL A 33 33.19 -31.04 -7.09
C VAL A 33 32.24 -29.85 -7.07
N ALA A 34 31.53 -29.71 -5.96
CA ALA A 34 30.86 -28.48 -5.55
C ALA A 34 31.87 -27.32 -5.41
N PRO A 35 31.61 -26.17 -6.02
CA PRO A 35 32.10 -24.92 -5.50
C PRO A 35 31.12 -24.45 -4.42
N GLU A 36 31.64 -24.23 -3.24
CA GLU A 36 30.99 -23.47 -2.18
C GLU A 36 30.47 -22.15 -2.78
N ALA A 37 29.16 -22.03 -2.89
CA ALA A 37 28.50 -20.75 -3.13
C ALA A 37 28.78 -19.87 -1.90
N SER A 38 29.78 -19.01 -2.02
CA SER A 38 29.93 -17.83 -1.17
C SER A 38 28.58 -17.10 -1.16
N MET A 39 27.83 -17.30 -0.10
CA MET A 39 26.72 -16.42 0.27
C MET A 39 27.34 -15.07 0.62
N THR A 40 27.46 -14.21 -0.34
CA THR A 40 27.64 -12.78 -0.10
C THR A 40 26.38 -12.29 0.57
N PRO A 41 26.43 -11.78 1.81
CA PRO A 41 25.27 -11.18 2.40
C PRO A 41 24.97 -9.89 1.61
N GLU A 42 23.89 -9.91 0.85
CA GLU A 42 23.28 -8.73 0.26
C GLU A 42 22.69 -7.85 1.36
N ALA A 43 23.54 -7.17 2.07
CA ALA A 43 23.21 -6.25 3.14
C ALA A 43 23.67 -4.84 2.76
N SER A 44 22.96 -4.17 1.85
CA SER A 44 23.21 -2.72 1.67
C SER A 44 22.06 -1.92 1.04
N ALA A 45 20.88 -2.49 0.80
CA ALA A 45 19.74 -1.72 0.28
C ALA A 45 18.78 -1.21 1.40
N ALA A 46 18.91 -1.68 2.60
CA ALA A 46 17.96 -1.41 3.70
C ALA A 46 17.86 0.05 4.18
N PRO A 47 18.93 0.87 4.29
CA PRO A 47 18.79 2.23 4.83
C PRO A 47 18.07 3.20 3.90
N ALA A 48 18.36 3.18 2.60
CA ALA A 48 17.79 4.13 1.65
C ALA A 48 16.30 3.90 1.34
N GLU A 49 15.84 2.65 1.41
CA GLU A 49 14.42 2.34 1.27
C GLU A 49 13.64 2.61 2.57
N ALA A 50 14.28 2.44 3.73
CA ALA A 50 13.70 2.78 5.00
C ALA A 50 13.36 4.28 5.09
N GLU A 51 14.19 5.16 4.55
CA GLU A 51 13.96 6.62 4.53
C GLU A 51 12.78 7.03 3.63
N LYS A 52 12.47 6.23 2.63
CA LYS A 52 11.34 6.45 1.70
C LYS A 52 10.05 5.72 2.11
N SER A 53 9.99 5.20 3.30
CA SER A 53 8.83 4.45 3.77
C SER A 53 8.25 5.05 5.04
N ILE A 54 6.98 4.76 5.31
CA ILE A 54 6.32 5.12 6.57
C ILE A 54 6.99 4.32 7.69
N PRO A 55 7.41 4.97 8.79
CA PRO A 55 8.04 4.33 9.95
C PRO A 55 7.25 3.13 10.46
N LEU A 56 7.95 2.05 10.82
CA LEU A 56 7.33 0.80 11.25
C LEU A 56 6.36 1.01 12.44
N ALA A 57 6.72 1.87 13.38
CA ALA A 57 5.90 2.14 14.55
C ALA A 57 4.56 2.82 14.23
N LEU A 58 4.46 3.51 13.08
CA LEU A 58 3.20 4.14 12.62
C LEU A 58 2.29 3.15 11.88
N ARG A 59 2.82 2.00 11.43
CA ARG A 59 2.06 1.04 10.63
C ARG A 59 1.06 0.26 11.47
N GLY A 60 0.05 -0.28 10.81
CA GLY A 60 -1.00 -1.06 11.46
C GLY A 60 -2.39 -0.46 11.25
N ARG A 61 -3.32 -0.87 12.09
CA ARG A 61 -4.72 -0.43 12.04
C ARG A 61 -4.98 0.58 13.15
N TRP A 62 -5.64 1.68 12.77
CA TRP A 62 -5.91 2.80 13.66
C TRP A 62 -7.37 3.23 13.53
N GLY A 63 -8.14 3.19 14.61
CA GLY A 63 -9.54 3.57 14.64
C GLY A 63 -9.76 4.94 15.29
N LEU A 64 -10.61 5.76 14.70
CA LEU A 64 -11.01 7.05 15.27
C LEU A 64 -11.86 6.85 16.55
N VAL A 65 -12.70 5.82 16.50
CA VAL A 65 -13.49 5.34 17.66
C VAL A 65 -13.26 3.82 17.84
N ALA A 66 -13.59 3.29 19.01
CA ALA A 66 -13.39 1.87 19.31
C ALA A 66 -14.12 0.94 18.33
N ALA A 67 -15.31 1.34 17.85
CA ALA A 67 -16.10 0.57 16.90
C ALA A 67 -15.40 0.37 15.56
N ASP A 68 -14.54 1.32 15.11
CA ASP A 68 -13.78 1.18 13.86
C ASP A 68 -12.81 0.00 13.89
N CYS A 69 -12.29 -0.34 15.07
CA CYS A 69 -11.36 -1.46 15.24
C CYS A 69 -12.06 -2.82 15.23
N THR A 70 -13.34 -2.89 15.61
CA THR A 70 -14.07 -4.15 15.87
C THR A 70 -15.17 -4.46 14.87
N SER A 71 -15.58 -3.49 14.04
CA SER A 71 -16.64 -3.73 13.04
C SER A 71 -16.18 -4.73 11.98
N THR A 72 -17.05 -5.71 11.73
CA THR A 72 -16.91 -6.72 10.66
C THR A 72 -17.86 -6.47 9.50
N ARG A 73 -18.67 -5.39 9.55
CA ARG A 73 -19.72 -5.07 8.58
C ARG A 73 -19.24 -4.24 7.40
N GLY A 74 -17.97 -3.84 7.39
CA GLY A 74 -17.42 -2.97 6.35
C GLY A 74 -17.86 -1.50 6.49
N ASP A 75 -18.33 -1.08 7.68
CA ASP A 75 -18.84 0.27 7.96
C ASP A 75 -17.90 1.12 8.84
N ALA A 76 -16.67 0.67 9.03
CA ALA A 76 -15.65 1.35 9.84
C ALA A 76 -15.07 2.57 9.11
N LYS A 77 -15.85 3.65 9.00
CA LYS A 77 -15.48 4.86 8.25
C LYS A 77 -14.29 5.62 8.85
N GLY A 78 -14.06 5.48 10.15
CA GLY A 78 -12.94 6.07 10.85
C GLY A 78 -11.69 5.19 10.92
N LEU A 79 -11.69 4.00 10.27
CA LEU A 79 -10.53 3.13 10.24
C LEU A 79 -9.49 3.59 9.21
N ILE A 80 -8.24 3.65 9.64
CA ILE A 80 -7.08 3.79 8.75
C ILE A 80 -6.20 2.55 8.90
N THR A 81 -5.80 1.96 7.78
CA THR A 81 -4.77 0.93 7.75
C THR A 81 -3.51 1.51 7.10
N ILE A 82 -2.41 1.55 7.85
CA ILE A 82 -1.13 2.11 7.41
C ILE A 82 -0.16 1.00 7.05
N SER A 83 0.35 1.02 5.83
CA SER A 83 1.40 0.13 5.33
C SER A 83 2.76 0.85 5.24
N ALA A 84 3.72 0.28 4.53
CA ALA A 84 5.03 0.89 4.33
C ALA A 84 4.97 2.15 3.43
N ASP A 85 4.01 2.20 2.52
CA ASP A 85 3.94 3.19 1.44
C ASP A 85 2.55 3.84 1.29
N SER A 86 1.58 3.44 2.08
CA SER A 86 0.21 3.92 1.89
C SER A 86 -0.64 3.92 3.16
N LEU A 87 -1.66 4.75 3.15
CA LEU A 87 -2.76 4.77 4.10
C LEU A 87 -4.04 4.40 3.35
N ARG A 88 -4.74 3.38 3.84
CA ARG A 88 -6.04 2.98 3.33
C ARG A 88 -7.13 3.48 4.26
N TYR A 89 -8.06 4.24 3.71
CA TYR A 89 -9.29 4.71 4.34
C TYR A 89 -10.50 3.90 3.84
N TYR A 90 -11.68 4.26 4.29
CA TYR A 90 -12.93 3.61 3.89
C TYR A 90 -13.20 3.69 2.38
N GLU A 91 -13.04 4.87 1.78
CA GLU A 91 -13.37 5.14 0.37
C GLU A 91 -12.16 5.65 -0.44
N SER A 92 -10.97 5.71 0.16
CA SER A 92 -9.79 6.24 -0.52
C SER A 92 -8.50 5.56 -0.08
N VAL A 93 -7.48 5.74 -0.90
CA VAL A 93 -6.10 5.35 -0.61
C VAL A 93 -5.20 6.56 -0.77
N ALA A 94 -4.31 6.78 0.19
CA ALA A 94 -3.28 7.80 0.12
C ALA A 94 -1.91 7.12 -0.02
N LYS A 95 -1.22 7.34 -1.11
CA LYS A 95 0.14 6.85 -1.34
C LYS A 95 1.16 7.86 -0.86
N LEU A 96 2.18 7.38 -0.18
CA LEU A 96 3.30 8.19 0.27
C LEU A 96 4.01 8.82 -0.94
N GLY A 97 4.16 10.13 -0.90
CA GLY A 97 4.93 10.90 -1.86
C GLY A 97 6.24 11.39 -1.25
N THR A 98 6.50 12.69 -1.35
CA THR A 98 7.72 13.30 -0.82
C THR A 98 7.67 13.38 0.70
N VAL A 99 8.65 12.79 1.36
CA VAL A 99 8.87 12.90 2.81
C VAL A 99 9.65 14.17 3.09
N THR A 100 9.16 15.01 4.00
CA THR A 100 9.80 16.25 4.43
C THR A 100 10.48 16.13 5.80
N GLU A 101 9.86 15.36 6.71
CA GLU A 101 10.43 15.05 8.03
C GLU A 101 10.10 13.60 8.40
N ARG A 102 11.05 12.93 9.07
CA ARG A 102 10.87 11.55 9.49
C ARG A 102 11.66 11.24 10.77
N SER A 103 11.01 10.50 11.67
CA SER A 103 11.65 9.84 12.82
C SER A 103 11.02 8.43 12.98
N ASP A 104 11.41 7.67 13.98
CA ASP A 104 10.81 6.37 14.26
C ASP A 104 9.33 6.47 14.64
N THR A 105 8.90 7.60 15.20
CA THR A 105 7.55 7.82 15.72
C THR A 105 6.79 8.95 15.06
N SER A 106 7.34 9.56 14.02
CA SER A 106 6.69 10.66 13.30
C SER A 106 7.05 10.68 11.83
N LEU A 107 6.16 11.24 11.03
CA LEU A 107 6.32 11.45 9.60
C LEU A 107 5.60 12.73 9.19
N ALA A 108 6.27 13.60 8.43
CA ALA A 108 5.66 14.67 7.66
C ALA A 108 5.93 14.42 6.18
N ALA A 109 4.88 14.37 5.37
CA ALA A 109 4.99 14.03 3.95
C ALA A 109 3.81 14.55 3.13
N ASN A 110 4.02 14.67 1.83
CA ASN A 110 2.95 14.80 0.85
C ASN A 110 2.39 13.41 0.51
N PHE A 111 1.08 13.31 0.38
CA PHE A 111 0.39 12.08 -0.01
C PHE A 111 -0.48 12.31 -1.24
N ALA A 112 -0.42 11.37 -2.17
CA ALA A 112 -1.30 11.30 -3.33
C ALA A 112 -2.50 10.42 -3.01
N PHE A 113 -3.67 11.04 -2.96
CA PHE A 113 -4.95 10.38 -2.70
C PHE A 113 -5.63 9.96 -3.98
N SER A 114 -6.31 8.83 -3.93
CA SER A 114 -7.27 8.39 -4.94
C SER A 114 -8.49 7.76 -4.27
N GLY A 115 -9.69 8.10 -4.76
CA GLY A 115 -10.95 7.57 -4.27
C GLY A 115 -12.13 8.15 -5.04
N GLU A 116 -13.21 7.39 -5.19
CA GLU A 116 -14.44 7.81 -5.87
C GLU A 116 -14.23 8.42 -7.26
N GLY A 117 -13.22 7.94 -7.99
CA GLY A 117 -12.89 8.46 -9.33
C GLY A 117 -12.13 9.80 -9.33
N MET A 118 -11.71 10.30 -8.18
CA MET A 118 -10.95 11.54 -8.01
C MET A 118 -9.52 11.26 -7.55
N GLU A 119 -8.64 12.19 -7.85
CA GLU A 119 -7.28 12.24 -7.36
C GLU A 119 -6.99 13.62 -6.77
N TRP A 120 -6.28 13.65 -5.64
CA TRP A 120 -5.84 14.91 -5.00
C TRP A 120 -4.55 14.69 -4.22
N ARG A 121 -3.96 15.77 -3.74
CA ARG A 121 -2.76 15.72 -2.90
C ARG A 121 -3.02 16.40 -1.58
N ARG A 122 -2.33 15.91 -0.53
CA ARG A 122 -2.44 16.48 0.82
C ARG A 122 -1.10 16.38 1.53
N ASP A 123 -0.67 17.46 2.14
CA ASP A 123 0.41 17.43 3.11
C ASP A 123 -0.15 16.98 4.45
N MET A 124 0.51 16.04 5.09
CA MET A 124 0.07 15.47 6.37
C MET A 124 1.22 15.25 7.31
N THR A 125 0.91 15.33 8.61
CA THR A 125 1.76 14.81 9.68
C THR A 125 1.09 13.64 10.37
N LEU A 126 1.89 12.63 10.69
CA LEU A 126 1.54 11.47 11.51
C LEU A 126 2.49 11.45 12.70
N LYS A 127 1.98 11.37 13.93
CA LYS A 127 2.81 11.35 15.13
C LYS A 127 2.24 10.41 16.18
N LEU A 128 3.05 9.50 16.70
CA LEU A 128 2.66 8.69 17.85
C LEU A 128 2.68 9.49 19.13
N GLN A 129 1.74 9.17 19.99
CA GLN A 129 1.61 9.65 21.36
C GLN A 129 1.31 8.48 22.29
N ASP A 130 1.31 8.73 23.59
CA ASP A 130 0.93 7.78 24.64
C ASP A 130 1.67 6.44 24.55
N GLY A 131 2.98 6.50 24.26
CA GLY A 131 3.78 5.28 24.14
C GLY A 131 3.38 4.38 22.96
N GLY A 132 2.87 4.96 21.87
CA GLY A 132 2.46 4.22 20.68
C GLY A 132 0.99 3.77 20.68
N LYS A 133 0.20 4.16 21.69
CA LYS A 133 -1.22 3.80 21.76
C LYS A 133 -2.14 4.74 21.00
N ALA A 134 -1.68 5.97 20.73
CA ALA A 134 -2.40 6.98 19.99
C ALA A 134 -1.58 7.45 18.77
N LEU A 135 -2.26 7.67 17.65
CA LEU A 135 -1.74 8.29 16.45
C LEU A 135 -2.45 9.62 16.23
N VAL A 136 -1.71 10.70 16.22
CA VAL A 136 -2.23 12.02 15.83
C VAL A 136 -1.93 12.25 14.36
N LYS A 137 -2.97 12.44 13.57
CA LYS A 137 -2.91 12.80 12.15
C LYS A 137 -3.39 14.23 11.97
N GLN A 138 -2.66 15.05 11.24
CA GLN A 138 -3.09 16.38 10.84
C GLN A 138 -2.86 16.57 9.35
N GLU A 139 -3.84 17.15 8.68
CA GLU A 139 -3.80 17.51 7.26
C GLU A 139 -3.60 19.01 7.11
N PHE A 140 -2.99 19.41 5.99
CA PHE A 140 -2.72 20.81 5.65
C PHE A 140 -3.17 21.10 4.22
N GLY A 141 -3.55 22.36 3.96
CA GLY A 141 -4.03 22.84 2.67
C GLY A 141 -5.45 23.38 2.73
N ALA A 142 -5.95 23.90 1.60
CA ALA A 142 -7.21 24.64 1.53
C ALA A 142 -8.44 23.82 1.94
N ASP A 143 -8.48 22.52 1.56
CA ASP A 143 -9.61 21.62 1.85
C ASP A 143 -9.26 20.56 2.90
N ALA A 144 -8.27 20.86 3.75
CA ALA A 144 -7.89 19.95 4.82
C ALA A 144 -8.94 19.90 5.92
N ILE A 145 -9.08 18.76 6.57
CA ILE A 145 -9.90 18.63 7.77
C ILE A 145 -9.33 19.56 8.85
N PRO A 146 -10.14 20.45 9.45
CA PRO A 146 -9.66 21.36 10.46
C PRO A 146 -9.14 20.64 11.69
N GLY A 147 -7.90 20.93 12.09
CA GLY A 147 -7.27 20.43 13.29
C GLY A 147 -6.82 18.96 13.23
N PRO A 148 -6.13 18.51 14.29
CA PRO A 148 -5.63 17.15 14.39
C PRO A 148 -6.75 16.16 14.74
N LEU A 149 -6.67 14.96 14.17
CA LEU A 149 -7.48 13.81 14.53
C LEU A 149 -6.63 12.81 15.32
N THR A 150 -7.18 12.30 16.42
CA THR A 150 -6.50 11.31 17.26
C THR A 150 -7.15 9.94 17.07
N TYR A 151 -6.35 8.98 16.68
CA TYR A 151 -6.72 7.58 16.46
C TYR A 151 -6.16 6.70 17.56
N ARG A 152 -6.81 5.58 17.82
CA ARG A 152 -6.34 4.52 18.74
C ARG A 152 -5.80 3.35 17.95
N HIS A 153 -4.74 2.74 18.44
CA HIS A 153 -4.23 1.50 17.85
C HIS A 153 -5.27 0.38 18.02
N CYS A 154 -5.57 -0.33 16.93
CA CYS A 154 -6.41 -1.52 16.97
C CYS A 154 -5.54 -2.73 17.35
N SER A 155 -5.88 -3.38 18.44
CA SER A 155 -5.25 -4.65 18.90
C SER A 155 -5.76 -5.83 18.11
#